data_f1a3752045f696f4ed80e96434f3bf8f
#
_entry.id   f1a3752045f696f4ed80e96434f3bf8f
#
_cell.length_a   1.000
_cell.length_b   1.000
_cell.length_c   1.000
_cell.angle_alpha   90.00
_cell.angle_beta   90.00
_cell.angle_gamma   90.00
#
_symmetry.space_group_name_H-M   'P 1'
#
loop_
_entity.id
_entity.type
_entity.pdbx_description
1 polymer ?
#
loop_
_entity_poly.entity_id
_entity_poly.type
_entity_poly.pdbx_seq_one_letter_code
_entity_poly.pdbx_strand_id
1 'polypeptide(L)'
;MYQRNISFSDEVDIRSSRFLHLILYPRFSESEYEKRIAELKSLGITSIILDGRTIVNGIRVAGKGCVGLVVKAKSGSKVYALKIRRTDADRKTMDNEARLHIIANSAGVGPSLEGHTKNIIAMEFITGQNIIDWLDDNSEKPRIRSVARAILEQCFSLDRASIDHGELSRLARHVIVSNRPYIVDFESASTIRKTCNVTAATQAIFLHGIIASKVKERLGNTNREKVIQALRRYKNSQKRENFEVLLDSLSI
;
A
#
# COMPACT_ATOMS: atom_id res chain seq x y z
N MET A 1 -2.68 -29.40 16.28
CA MET A 1 -3.33 -28.45 17.19
C MET A 1 -2.25 -27.61 17.86
N TYR A 2 -1.83 -26.51 17.26
CA TYR A 2 -0.95 -25.52 17.90
C TYR A 2 -1.74 -24.23 17.99
N GLN A 3 -2.38 -24.02 19.13
CA GLN A 3 -2.84 -22.69 19.53
C GLN A 3 -1.57 -21.83 19.66
N ARG A 4 -1.30 -20.99 18.66
CA ARG A 4 -0.38 -19.86 18.87
C ARG A 4 -1.07 -18.94 19.86
N ASN A 5 -0.58 -18.96 21.09
CA ASN A 5 -0.82 -17.90 22.06
C ASN A 5 -0.59 -16.58 21.33
N ILE A 6 -1.65 -15.80 21.14
CA ILE A 6 -1.57 -14.40 20.76
C ILE A 6 -0.92 -13.75 21.99
N SER A 7 0.40 -13.62 21.96
CA SER A 7 1.13 -12.82 22.92
C SER A 7 0.49 -11.43 22.88
N PHE A 8 0.16 -10.91 24.04
CA PHE A 8 -0.28 -9.54 24.25
C PHE A 8 0.52 -8.62 23.32
N SER A 9 -0.16 -7.86 22.48
CA SER A 9 0.47 -6.88 21.61
C SER A 9 1.37 -6.03 22.46
N ASP A 10 2.66 -5.92 22.10
CA ASP A 10 3.65 -5.06 22.76
C ASP A 10 3.24 -3.59 22.55
N GLU A 11 2.13 -3.19 23.15
CA GLU A 11 1.67 -1.81 23.14
C GLU A 11 2.57 -1.01 24.10
N VAL A 12 3.16 0.04 23.56
CA VAL A 12 4.10 0.89 24.31
C VAL A 12 3.67 2.36 24.18
N ASP A 13 3.97 3.14 25.20
CA ASP A 13 3.79 4.59 25.18
C ASP A 13 4.66 5.23 24.07
N ILE A 14 4.20 6.35 23.50
CA ILE A 14 4.93 7.10 22.46
C ILE A 14 6.31 7.60 22.92
N ARG A 15 6.56 7.71 24.23
CA ARG A 15 7.87 8.05 24.81
C ARG A 15 8.69 6.86 25.24
N SER A 16 8.23 5.63 24.99
CA SER A 16 8.96 4.41 25.31
C SER A 16 10.34 4.39 24.65
N SER A 17 11.36 3.95 25.40
CA SER A 17 12.73 3.74 24.87
C SER A 17 12.75 2.77 23.68
N ARG A 18 11.85 1.78 23.64
CA ARG A 18 11.72 0.86 22.50
C ARG A 18 11.25 1.59 21.25
N PHE A 19 10.31 2.53 21.36
CA PHE A 19 9.82 3.29 20.22
C PHE A 19 10.80 4.38 19.78
N LEU A 20 11.62 4.91 20.69
CA LEU A 20 12.66 5.88 20.37
C LEU A 20 13.54 5.45 19.19
N HIS A 21 13.95 4.17 19.16
CA HIS A 21 14.78 3.61 18.09
C HIS A 21 14.05 3.52 16.74
N LEU A 22 12.73 3.57 16.72
CA LEU A 22 11.92 3.54 15.50
C LEU A 22 11.60 4.96 15.00
N ILE A 23 11.19 5.86 15.90
CA ILE A 23 10.78 7.21 15.54
C ILE A 23 11.95 8.03 14.97
N LEU A 24 13.19 7.71 15.39
CA LEU A 24 14.42 8.36 14.93
C LEU A 24 15.29 7.45 14.03
N TYR A 25 14.72 6.39 13.50
CA TYR A 25 15.48 5.47 12.66
C TYR A 25 16.00 6.16 11.38
N PRO A 26 17.27 5.92 10.95
CA PRO A 26 18.29 5.13 11.65
C PRO A 26 19.20 5.96 12.58
N ARG A 27 19.09 7.30 12.60
CA ARG A 27 20.02 8.18 13.33
C ARG A 27 19.29 8.95 14.41
N PHE A 28 19.81 8.83 15.64
CA PHE A 28 19.29 9.56 16.80
C PHE A 28 19.62 11.06 16.70
N SER A 29 18.66 11.89 17.13
CA SER A 29 18.81 13.33 17.34
C SER A 29 17.78 13.78 18.36
N GLU A 30 18.24 14.34 19.48
CA GLU A 30 17.35 14.76 20.56
C GLU A 30 16.39 15.88 20.13
N SER A 31 16.87 16.84 19.35
CA SER A 31 16.03 17.92 18.81
C SER A 31 14.94 17.43 17.85
N GLU A 32 15.21 16.36 17.09
CA GLU A 32 14.21 15.71 16.24
C GLU A 32 13.22 14.86 17.06
N TYR A 33 13.67 14.27 18.17
CA TYR A 33 12.82 13.44 19.02
C TYR A 33 11.63 14.24 19.58
N GLU A 34 11.88 15.36 20.25
CA GLU A 34 10.79 16.17 20.84
C GLU A 34 9.84 16.71 19.77
N LYS A 35 10.35 17.11 18.60
CA LYS A 35 9.52 17.55 17.48
C LYS A 35 8.58 16.42 17.03
N ARG A 36 9.10 15.18 16.85
CA ARG A 36 8.29 14.05 16.38
C ARG A 36 7.30 13.55 17.43
N ILE A 37 7.66 13.64 18.72
CA ILE A 37 6.69 13.40 19.80
C ILE A 37 5.56 14.45 19.78
N ALA A 38 5.87 15.71 19.55
CA ALA A 38 4.85 16.75 19.39
C ALA A 38 3.98 16.48 18.15
N GLU A 39 4.56 16.02 17.03
CA GLU A 39 3.82 15.61 15.83
C GLU A 39 2.86 14.45 16.13
N LEU A 40 3.30 13.41 16.85
CA LEU A 40 2.42 12.29 17.25
C LEU A 40 1.24 12.76 18.10
N LYS A 41 1.52 13.62 19.08
CA LYS A 41 0.47 14.21 19.93
C LYS A 41 -0.53 15.06 19.14
N SER A 42 -0.06 15.83 18.15
CA SER A 42 -0.95 16.64 17.29
C SER A 42 -1.86 15.77 16.42
N LEU A 43 -1.43 14.54 16.09
CA LEU A 43 -2.22 13.51 15.41
C LEU A 43 -3.11 12.70 16.39
N GLY A 44 -3.11 13.02 17.69
CA GLY A 44 -3.88 12.30 18.71
C GLY A 44 -3.35 10.90 19.03
N ILE A 45 -2.13 10.54 18.61
CA ILE A 45 -1.56 9.22 18.85
C ILE A 45 -1.12 9.10 20.30
N THR A 46 -1.59 8.05 20.97
CA THR A 46 -1.33 7.79 22.40
C THR A 46 -0.38 6.64 22.64
N SER A 47 -0.39 5.61 21.78
CA SER A 47 0.46 4.45 21.93
C SER A 47 0.84 3.82 20.60
N ILE A 48 1.89 3.02 20.60
CA ILE A 48 2.43 2.29 19.46
C ILE A 48 2.31 0.79 19.73
N ILE A 49 1.92 0.03 18.73
CA ILE A 49 1.84 -1.42 18.78
C ILE A 49 3.03 -1.99 17.99
N LEU A 50 3.97 -2.60 18.70
CA LEU A 50 5.19 -3.19 18.13
C LEU A 50 4.88 -4.58 17.55
N ASP A 51 4.23 -4.58 16.39
CA ASP A 51 3.79 -5.80 15.69
C ASP A 51 4.05 -5.68 14.19
N GLY A 52 4.25 -6.82 13.55
CA GLY A 52 4.45 -6.92 12.10
C GLY A 52 5.47 -7.99 11.73
N ARG A 53 5.67 -8.14 10.41
CA ARG A 53 6.58 -9.15 9.86
C ARG A 53 8.01 -8.66 9.67
N THR A 54 8.23 -7.35 9.69
CA THR A 54 9.54 -6.73 9.48
C THR A 54 10.21 -6.47 10.82
N ILE A 55 11.51 -6.75 10.92
CA ILE A 55 12.30 -6.48 12.13
C ILE A 55 13.26 -5.32 11.84
N VAL A 56 13.23 -4.30 12.71
CA VAL A 56 14.12 -3.15 12.68
C VAL A 56 14.72 -2.97 14.07
N ASN A 57 16.04 -3.05 14.19
CA ASN A 57 16.76 -2.98 15.49
C ASN A 57 16.16 -3.94 16.56
N GLY A 58 15.80 -5.17 16.16
CA GLY A 58 15.19 -6.16 17.06
C GLY A 58 13.70 -5.93 17.37
N ILE A 59 13.06 -4.90 16.80
CA ILE A 59 11.67 -4.54 17.07
C ILE A 59 10.81 -4.87 15.84
N ARG A 60 9.63 -5.45 16.07
CA ARG A 60 8.67 -5.75 15.00
C ARG A 60 7.94 -4.49 14.55
N VAL A 61 7.85 -4.30 13.23
CA VAL A 61 7.15 -3.20 12.58
C VAL A 61 6.30 -3.73 11.41
N ALA A 62 5.28 -2.99 11.00
CA ALA A 62 4.43 -3.36 9.89
C ALA A 62 5.18 -3.34 8.55
N GLY A 63 6.12 -2.39 8.37
CA GLY A 63 6.91 -2.30 7.14
C GLY A 63 8.12 -1.38 7.26
N LYS A 64 9.07 -1.56 6.32
CA LYS A 64 10.26 -0.71 6.17
C LYS A 64 10.48 -0.41 4.69
N GLY A 65 10.42 0.87 4.34
CA GLY A 65 10.73 1.41 3.02
C GLY A 65 12.04 2.19 2.97
N CYS A 66 12.33 2.74 1.79
CA CYS A 66 13.48 3.62 1.60
C CYS A 66 13.31 4.95 2.36
N VAL A 67 12.10 5.51 2.35
CA VAL A 67 11.79 6.80 2.97
C VAL A 67 11.28 6.68 4.39
N GLY A 68 10.53 5.62 4.73
CA GLY A 68 9.84 5.53 6.01
C GLY A 68 9.75 4.14 6.61
N LEU A 69 9.45 4.10 7.90
CA LEU A 69 8.98 2.93 8.62
C LEU A 69 7.47 3.01 8.77
N VAL A 70 6.81 1.85 8.67
CA VAL A 70 5.36 1.76 8.97
C VAL A 70 5.19 0.99 10.26
N VAL A 71 4.53 1.61 11.23
CA VAL A 71 4.18 1.02 12.53
C VAL A 71 2.68 1.09 12.77
N LYS A 72 2.14 0.19 13.61
CA LYS A 72 0.78 0.31 14.12
C LYS A 72 0.76 1.30 15.29
N ALA A 73 -0.29 2.08 15.39
CA ALA A 73 -0.48 3.04 16.48
C ALA A 73 -1.95 3.11 16.90
N LYS A 74 -2.19 3.65 18.06
CA LYS A 74 -3.55 3.88 18.58
C LYS A 74 -3.81 5.33 18.90
N SER A 75 -5.08 5.71 18.73
CA SER A 75 -5.70 6.90 19.29
C SER A 75 -7.06 6.48 19.85
N GLY A 76 -7.16 6.36 21.15
CA GLY A 76 -8.32 5.76 21.82
C GLY A 76 -8.51 4.29 21.34
N SER A 77 -9.70 3.98 20.82
CA SER A 77 -10.03 2.64 20.29
C SER A 77 -9.61 2.41 18.83
N LYS A 78 -9.24 3.47 18.10
CA LYS A 78 -8.88 3.37 16.68
C LYS A 78 -7.42 2.95 16.51
N VAL A 79 -7.18 2.09 15.52
CA VAL A 79 -5.84 1.65 15.11
C VAL A 79 -5.48 2.28 13.77
N TYR A 80 -4.28 2.82 13.69
CA TYR A 80 -3.72 3.48 12.51
C TYR A 80 -2.45 2.80 12.03
N ALA A 81 -2.14 2.95 10.75
CA ALA A 81 -0.81 2.79 10.23
C ALA A 81 -0.12 4.16 10.22
N LEU A 82 1.03 4.27 10.88
CA LEU A 82 1.87 5.45 10.82
C LEU A 82 3.05 5.18 9.92
N LYS A 83 3.17 5.95 8.82
CA LYS A 83 4.40 5.99 8.03
C LYS A 83 5.27 7.14 8.58
N ILE A 84 6.36 6.78 9.23
CA ILE A 84 7.29 7.69 9.90
C ILE A 84 8.51 7.87 9.00
N ARG A 85 8.81 9.10 8.59
CA ARG A 85 9.96 9.43 7.75
C ARG A 85 11.27 9.05 8.45
N ARG A 86 12.14 8.33 7.76
CA ARG A 86 13.49 8.02 8.24
C ARG A 86 14.33 9.29 8.36
N THR A 87 15.23 9.32 9.34
CA THR A 87 16.12 10.49 9.55
C THR A 87 17.18 10.64 8.46
N ASP A 88 17.43 9.58 7.68
CA ASP A 88 18.37 9.55 6.54
C ASP A 88 17.68 9.62 5.17
N ALA A 89 16.36 9.87 5.12
CA ALA A 89 15.62 9.96 3.88
C ALA A 89 16.03 11.22 3.07
N ASP A 90 16.19 11.08 1.77
CA ASP A 90 16.54 12.19 0.86
C ASP A 90 15.50 13.30 0.83
N ARG A 91 14.23 12.99 1.11
CA ARG A 91 13.17 14.01 1.17
C ARG A 91 13.05 14.61 2.57
N LYS A 92 12.82 15.93 2.62
CA LYS A 92 12.77 16.71 3.86
C LYS A 92 11.46 16.58 4.61
N THR A 93 10.37 16.26 3.92
CA THR A 93 9.01 16.19 4.47
C THR A 93 8.20 15.06 3.84
N MET A 94 7.06 14.72 4.47
CA MET A 94 6.06 13.79 3.95
C MET A 94 4.94 14.48 3.17
N ASP A 95 4.97 15.81 3.05
CA ASP A 95 3.86 16.62 2.50
C ASP A 95 3.46 16.23 1.10
N ASN A 96 4.44 15.97 0.21
CA ASN A 96 4.13 15.57 -1.17
C ASN A 96 3.45 14.20 -1.25
N GLU A 97 3.90 13.23 -0.45
CA GLU A 97 3.27 11.92 -0.38
C GLU A 97 1.85 12.03 0.20
N ALA A 98 1.67 12.80 1.28
CA ALA A 98 0.36 13.06 1.86
C ALA A 98 -0.60 13.72 0.85
N ARG A 99 -0.13 14.73 0.11
CA ARG A 99 -0.92 15.39 -0.95
C ARG A 99 -1.36 14.39 -2.03
N LEU A 100 -0.46 13.54 -2.50
CA LEU A 100 -0.78 12.51 -3.52
C LEU A 100 -1.74 11.46 -2.96
N HIS A 101 -1.58 11.08 -1.70
CA HIS A 101 -2.50 10.16 -1.01
C HIS A 101 -3.91 10.76 -0.89
N ILE A 102 -4.03 12.05 -0.55
CA ILE A 102 -5.32 12.77 -0.51
C ILE A 102 -6.01 12.72 -1.88
N ILE A 103 -5.27 12.97 -2.97
CA ILE A 103 -5.84 12.90 -4.32
C ILE A 103 -6.28 11.47 -4.66
N ALA A 104 -5.49 10.46 -4.30
CA ALA A 104 -5.86 9.05 -4.47
C ALA A 104 -7.12 8.70 -3.67
N ASN A 105 -7.24 9.17 -2.42
CA ASN A 105 -8.45 8.99 -1.61
C ASN A 105 -9.68 9.66 -2.22
N SER A 106 -9.52 10.85 -2.82
CA SER A 106 -10.60 11.52 -3.55
C SER A 106 -11.07 10.72 -4.77
N ALA A 107 -10.20 9.88 -5.34
CA ALA A 107 -10.54 8.92 -6.40
C ALA A 107 -11.03 7.56 -5.86
N GLY A 108 -11.24 7.40 -4.54
CA GLY A 108 -11.69 6.17 -3.90
C GLY A 108 -10.60 5.10 -3.75
N VAL A 109 -9.33 5.47 -3.84
CA VAL A 109 -8.19 4.53 -3.84
C VAL A 109 -7.34 4.70 -2.58
N GLY A 110 -6.87 3.57 -2.06
CA GLY A 110 -5.98 3.48 -0.91
C GLY A 110 -6.70 3.40 0.44
N PRO A 111 -5.94 3.27 1.55
CA PRO A 111 -6.44 3.45 2.91
C PRO A 111 -6.80 4.92 3.14
N SER A 112 -7.78 5.20 3.99
CA SER A 112 -8.13 6.60 4.35
C SER A 112 -6.94 7.30 4.99
N LEU A 113 -6.56 8.48 4.48
CA LEU A 113 -5.59 9.33 5.16
C LEU A 113 -6.31 10.07 6.28
N GLU A 114 -5.85 9.90 7.51
CA GLU A 114 -6.47 10.49 8.70
C GLU A 114 -5.79 11.80 9.12
N GLY A 115 -4.51 11.95 8.78
CA GLY A 115 -3.75 13.17 9.03
C GLY A 115 -2.29 13.04 8.65
N HIS A 116 -1.59 14.16 8.59
CA HIS A 116 -0.15 14.14 8.37
C HIS A 116 0.54 15.33 9.04
N THR A 117 1.81 15.19 9.24
CA THR A 117 2.74 16.22 9.72
C THR A 117 3.97 16.22 8.83
N LYS A 118 4.96 17.05 9.14
CA LYS A 118 6.22 17.08 8.41
C LYS A 118 6.88 15.70 8.27
N ASN A 119 6.82 14.87 9.31
CA ASN A 119 7.55 13.61 9.37
C ASN A 119 6.66 12.36 9.42
N ILE A 120 5.34 12.49 9.57
CA ILE A 120 4.44 11.38 9.85
C ILE A 120 3.20 11.48 8.98
N ILE A 121 2.80 10.35 8.38
CA ILE A 121 1.48 10.15 7.76
C ILE A 121 0.73 9.15 8.62
N ALA A 122 -0.47 9.52 9.09
CA ALA A 122 -1.41 8.64 9.77
C ALA A 122 -2.51 8.24 8.79
N MET A 123 -2.74 6.95 8.64
CA MET A 123 -3.75 6.40 7.73
C MET A 123 -4.44 5.18 8.35
N GLU A 124 -5.58 4.79 7.78
CA GLU A 124 -6.29 3.57 8.14
C GLU A 124 -5.33 2.36 8.14
N PHE A 125 -5.38 1.55 9.20
CA PHE A 125 -4.63 0.31 9.25
C PHE A 125 -5.43 -0.81 8.57
N ILE A 126 -4.94 -1.30 7.44
CA ILE A 126 -5.59 -2.37 6.70
C ILE A 126 -5.13 -3.73 7.26
N THR A 127 -6.06 -4.44 7.90
CA THR A 127 -5.84 -5.82 8.33
C THR A 127 -6.06 -6.75 7.14
N GLY A 128 -4.98 -7.26 6.55
CA GLY A 128 -5.05 -8.11 5.36
C GLY A 128 -3.71 -8.75 5.02
N GLN A 129 -3.66 -9.39 3.86
CA GLN A 129 -2.49 -10.07 3.33
C GLN A 129 -1.97 -9.35 2.09
N ASN A 130 -0.67 -9.41 1.81
CA ASN A 130 -0.19 -9.03 0.49
C ASN A 130 -0.80 -9.98 -0.57
N ILE A 131 -0.87 -9.53 -1.80
CA ILE A 131 -1.56 -10.26 -2.88
C ILE A 131 -0.98 -11.67 -3.15
N ILE A 132 0.31 -11.90 -2.89
CA ILE A 132 0.94 -13.22 -3.10
C ILE A 132 0.46 -14.19 -2.02
N ASP A 133 0.59 -13.83 -0.74
CA ASP A 133 0.12 -14.65 0.39
C ASP A 133 -1.38 -14.92 0.25
N TRP A 134 -2.15 -13.88 -0.14
CA TRP A 134 -3.58 -14.01 -0.35
C TRP A 134 -3.92 -15.01 -1.46
N LEU A 135 -3.18 -14.99 -2.59
CA LEU A 135 -3.35 -15.96 -3.66
C LEU A 135 -2.96 -17.39 -3.24
N ASP A 136 -2.01 -17.56 -2.32
CA ASP A 136 -1.66 -18.88 -1.79
C ASP A 136 -2.78 -19.49 -0.96
N ASP A 137 -3.46 -18.66 -0.18
CA ASP A 137 -4.56 -19.10 0.68
C ASP A 137 -5.92 -19.19 -0.04
N ASN A 138 -6.03 -18.69 -1.28
CA ASN A 138 -7.30 -18.63 -2.01
C ASN A 138 -7.20 -19.30 -3.38
N SER A 139 -8.11 -20.25 -3.65
CA SER A 139 -8.20 -20.99 -4.91
C SER A 139 -9.50 -20.75 -5.68
N GLU A 140 -10.48 -20.07 -5.09
CA GLU A 140 -11.79 -19.83 -5.70
C GLU A 140 -11.69 -18.85 -6.89
N LYS A 141 -11.93 -19.37 -8.10
CA LYS A 141 -11.85 -18.59 -9.34
C LYS A 141 -12.71 -17.32 -9.35
N PRO A 142 -13.98 -17.32 -8.89
CA PRO A 142 -14.79 -16.10 -8.87
C PRO A 142 -14.17 -15.01 -7.97
N ARG A 143 -13.63 -15.42 -6.81
CA ARG A 143 -13.00 -14.49 -5.87
C ARG A 143 -11.71 -13.89 -6.43
N ILE A 144 -10.87 -14.70 -7.08
CA ILE A 144 -9.64 -14.23 -7.74
C ILE A 144 -9.98 -13.23 -8.86
N ARG A 145 -10.99 -13.52 -9.69
CA ARG A 145 -11.46 -12.59 -10.72
C ARG A 145 -11.96 -11.27 -10.13
N SER A 146 -12.78 -11.36 -9.08
CA SER A 146 -13.32 -10.16 -8.40
C SER A 146 -12.21 -9.29 -7.83
N VAL A 147 -11.19 -9.87 -7.17
CA VAL A 147 -10.05 -9.11 -6.62
C VAL A 147 -9.21 -8.51 -7.75
N ALA A 148 -8.92 -9.27 -8.82
CA ALA A 148 -8.19 -8.76 -9.97
C ALA A 148 -8.92 -7.59 -10.63
N ARG A 149 -10.24 -7.72 -10.87
CA ARG A 149 -11.09 -6.63 -11.37
C ARG A 149 -11.04 -5.42 -10.46
N ALA A 150 -11.22 -5.61 -9.15
CA ALA A 150 -11.22 -4.50 -8.19
C ALA A 150 -9.88 -3.76 -8.11
N ILE A 151 -8.74 -4.45 -8.30
CA ILE A 151 -7.43 -3.81 -8.42
C ILE A 151 -7.38 -2.95 -9.70
N LEU A 152 -7.83 -3.48 -10.84
CA LEU A 152 -7.81 -2.75 -12.11
C LEU A 152 -8.76 -1.56 -12.10
N GLU A 153 -9.93 -1.66 -11.43
CA GLU A 153 -10.85 -0.50 -11.24
C GLU A 153 -10.18 0.62 -10.43
N GLN A 154 -9.45 0.29 -9.36
CA GLN A 154 -8.67 1.28 -8.61
C GLN A 154 -7.57 1.91 -9.49
N CYS A 155 -6.87 1.11 -10.30
CA CYS A 155 -5.89 1.60 -11.26
C CYS A 155 -6.52 2.54 -12.29
N PHE A 156 -7.72 2.22 -12.80
CA PHE A 156 -8.48 3.07 -13.69
C PHE A 156 -8.88 4.38 -13.03
N SER A 157 -9.32 4.34 -11.77
CA SER A 157 -9.63 5.55 -10.99
C SER A 157 -8.41 6.46 -10.84
N LEU A 158 -7.21 5.88 -10.56
CA LEU A 158 -5.96 6.64 -10.51
C LEU A 158 -5.59 7.24 -11.88
N ASP A 159 -5.72 6.46 -12.98
CA ASP A 159 -5.47 6.98 -14.34
C ASP A 159 -6.39 8.16 -14.66
N ARG A 160 -7.67 8.07 -14.27
CA ARG A 160 -8.67 9.15 -14.45
C ARG A 160 -8.40 10.38 -13.57
N ALA A 161 -7.84 10.18 -12.39
CA ALA A 161 -7.41 11.25 -11.48
C ALA A 161 -6.03 11.85 -11.88
N SER A 162 -5.45 11.41 -12.99
CA SER A 162 -4.12 11.84 -13.46
C SER A 162 -3.01 11.60 -12.43
N ILE A 163 -3.15 10.53 -11.62
CA ILE A 163 -2.10 10.05 -10.71
C ILE A 163 -1.47 8.79 -11.28
N ASP A 164 -0.17 8.83 -11.54
CA ASP A 164 0.63 7.63 -11.77
C ASP A 164 1.25 7.18 -10.46
N HIS A 165 0.91 5.99 -10.00
CA HIS A 165 1.46 5.41 -8.77
C HIS A 165 2.97 5.16 -8.87
N GLY A 166 3.43 4.76 -10.05
CA GLY A 166 4.84 4.58 -10.36
C GLY A 166 5.41 3.19 -10.05
N GLU A 167 4.77 2.39 -9.20
CA GLU A 167 5.33 1.10 -8.75
C GLU A 167 4.38 -0.10 -8.89
N LEU A 168 3.27 0.02 -9.61
CA LEU A 168 2.30 -1.08 -9.75
C LEU A 168 2.81 -2.28 -10.59
N SER A 169 3.96 -2.17 -11.22
CA SER A 169 4.68 -3.35 -11.74
C SER A 169 5.18 -4.28 -10.63
N ARG A 170 5.34 -3.77 -9.39
CA ARG A 170 5.70 -4.50 -8.18
C ARG A 170 4.49 -4.69 -7.27
N LEU A 171 3.38 -5.11 -7.81
CA LEU A 171 2.07 -5.18 -7.17
C LEU A 171 2.09 -5.88 -5.81
N ALA A 172 2.94 -6.90 -5.64
CA ALA A 172 3.11 -7.63 -4.39
C ALA A 172 3.45 -6.75 -3.17
N ARG A 173 4.07 -5.60 -3.39
CA ARG A 173 4.45 -4.65 -2.33
C ARG A 173 3.40 -3.58 -2.08
N HIS A 174 2.51 -3.37 -3.05
CA HIS A 174 1.62 -2.21 -3.10
C HIS A 174 0.14 -2.58 -3.10
N VAL A 175 -0.19 -3.88 -2.92
CA VAL A 175 -1.58 -4.32 -2.75
C VAL A 175 -1.72 -5.19 -1.51
N ILE A 176 -2.61 -4.77 -0.62
CA ILE A 176 -3.09 -5.53 0.54
C ILE A 176 -4.52 -5.95 0.26
N VAL A 177 -4.81 -7.25 0.39
CA VAL A 177 -6.16 -7.79 0.24
C VAL A 177 -6.74 -8.08 1.63
N SER A 178 -7.87 -7.46 1.92
CA SER A 178 -8.71 -7.66 3.11
C SER A 178 -10.11 -8.09 2.66
N ASN A 179 -11.15 -7.39 3.04
CA ASN A 179 -12.50 -7.52 2.46
C ASN A 179 -12.53 -7.10 0.97
N ARG A 180 -11.66 -6.17 0.59
CA ARG A 180 -11.37 -5.74 -0.78
C ARG A 180 -9.85 -5.52 -0.95
N PRO A 181 -9.32 -5.40 -2.16
CA PRO A 181 -7.95 -4.97 -2.34
C PRO A 181 -7.80 -3.47 -2.06
N TYR A 182 -6.64 -3.10 -1.53
CA TYR A 182 -6.21 -1.72 -1.28
C TYR A 182 -4.85 -1.49 -1.94
N ILE A 183 -4.76 -0.48 -2.79
CA ILE A 183 -3.47 0.00 -3.31
C ILE A 183 -2.88 0.91 -2.23
N VAL A 184 -1.63 0.68 -1.85
CA VAL A 184 -0.96 1.38 -0.75
C VAL A 184 0.38 1.96 -1.20
N ASP A 185 0.89 2.95 -0.44
CA ASP A 185 2.21 3.55 -0.62
C ASP A 185 2.33 4.44 -1.86
N PHE A 186 1.93 5.70 -1.72
CA PHE A 186 2.00 6.73 -2.77
C PHE A 186 3.33 7.49 -2.82
N GLU A 187 4.40 6.92 -2.23
CA GLU A 187 5.73 7.53 -2.13
C GLU A 187 6.32 7.91 -3.50
N SER A 188 6.17 7.02 -4.48
CA SER A 188 6.65 7.19 -5.86
C SER A 188 5.61 7.78 -6.80
N ALA A 189 4.42 8.15 -6.30
CA ALA A 189 3.36 8.66 -7.14
C ALA A 189 3.68 10.04 -7.75
N SER A 190 3.01 10.38 -8.84
CA SER A 190 3.23 11.62 -9.58
C SER A 190 1.97 12.05 -10.32
N THR A 191 1.71 13.35 -10.35
CA THR A 191 0.69 13.98 -11.20
C THR A 191 1.26 14.59 -12.48
N ILE A 192 2.57 14.44 -12.70
CA ILE A 192 3.28 14.99 -13.87
C ILE A 192 3.57 13.90 -14.90
N ARG A 193 3.88 12.66 -14.44
CA ARG A 193 4.11 11.53 -15.33
C ARG A 193 2.80 11.12 -16.03
N LYS A 194 2.93 10.62 -17.27
CA LYS A 194 1.83 9.95 -17.95
C LYS A 194 1.41 8.73 -17.15
N THR A 195 0.13 8.63 -16.85
CA THR A 195 -0.42 7.50 -16.09
C THR A 195 -0.29 6.18 -16.84
N CYS A 196 0.07 5.12 -16.11
CA CYS A 196 0.18 3.78 -16.66
C CYS A 196 -0.31 2.69 -15.68
N ASN A 197 -1.13 3.05 -14.68
CA ASN A 197 -1.53 2.18 -13.59
C ASN A 197 -2.22 0.90 -14.08
N VAL A 198 -3.26 1.03 -14.92
CA VAL A 198 -3.97 -0.12 -15.52
C VAL A 198 -3.00 -1.01 -16.29
N THR A 199 -2.13 -0.41 -17.10
CA THR A 199 -1.18 -1.18 -17.93
C THR A 199 -0.19 -1.95 -17.06
N ALA A 200 0.40 -1.30 -16.06
CA ALA A 200 1.39 -1.91 -15.15
C ALA A 200 0.75 -3.03 -14.32
N ALA A 201 -0.43 -2.78 -13.73
CA ALA A 201 -1.15 -3.78 -12.93
C ALA A 201 -1.60 -4.97 -13.78
N THR A 202 -2.14 -4.74 -15.00
CA THR A 202 -2.53 -5.85 -15.90
C THR A 202 -1.35 -6.74 -16.25
N GLN A 203 -0.19 -6.14 -16.54
CA GLN A 203 1.02 -6.91 -16.82
C GLN A 203 1.45 -7.75 -15.61
N ALA A 204 1.42 -7.17 -14.40
CA ALA A 204 1.81 -7.85 -13.18
C ALA A 204 0.83 -8.98 -12.78
N ILE A 205 -0.47 -8.82 -13.07
CA ILE A 205 -1.49 -9.81 -12.69
C ILE A 205 -1.60 -10.94 -13.73
N PHE A 206 -1.45 -10.66 -15.04
CA PHE A 206 -1.83 -11.61 -16.09
C PHE A 206 -0.71 -12.00 -17.05
N LEU A 207 0.37 -11.21 -17.17
CA LEU A 207 1.34 -11.43 -18.24
C LEU A 207 2.72 -11.82 -17.74
N HIS A 208 3.19 -11.29 -16.62
CA HIS A 208 4.57 -11.46 -16.16
C HIS A 208 4.71 -11.54 -14.63
N GLY A 209 5.63 -12.37 -14.17
CA GLY A 209 6.02 -12.45 -12.76
C GLY A 209 5.23 -13.47 -11.96
N ILE A 210 5.52 -13.52 -10.65
CA ILE A 210 4.98 -14.55 -9.75
C ILE A 210 3.46 -14.48 -9.59
N ILE A 211 2.88 -13.27 -9.55
CA ILE A 211 1.42 -13.10 -9.44
C ILE A 211 0.75 -13.66 -10.69
N ALA A 212 1.26 -13.33 -11.89
CA ALA A 212 0.72 -13.84 -13.15
C ALA A 212 0.81 -15.36 -13.24
N SER A 213 1.90 -15.97 -12.75
CA SER A 213 2.02 -17.42 -12.69
C SER A 213 0.97 -18.05 -11.78
N LYS A 214 0.75 -17.49 -10.58
CA LYS A 214 -0.27 -17.96 -9.64
C LYS A 214 -1.70 -17.78 -10.17
N VAL A 215 -1.99 -16.66 -10.81
CA VAL A 215 -3.29 -16.38 -11.44
C VAL A 215 -3.55 -17.34 -12.60
N LYS A 216 -2.55 -17.56 -13.46
CA LYS A 216 -2.62 -18.52 -14.58
C LYS A 216 -2.89 -19.95 -14.10
N GLU A 217 -2.22 -20.40 -13.04
CA GLU A 217 -2.44 -21.72 -12.44
C GLU A 217 -3.90 -21.93 -12.02
N ARG A 218 -4.53 -20.90 -11.48
CA ARG A 218 -5.90 -20.96 -10.94
C ARG A 218 -6.99 -20.66 -11.98
N LEU A 219 -6.78 -19.66 -12.82
CA LEU A 219 -7.79 -19.22 -13.79
C LEU A 219 -7.64 -19.83 -15.19
N GLY A 220 -6.46 -20.39 -15.49
CA GLY A 220 -6.11 -20.87 -16.82
C GLY A 220 -5.36 -19.81 -17.65
N ASN A 221 -5.06 -20.17 -18.91
CA ASN A 221 -4.35 -19.28 -19.82
C ASN A 221 -5.23 -18.12 -20.31
N THR A 222 -4.69 -16.93 -20.24
CA THR A 222 -5.27 -15.73 -20.88
C THR A 222 -4.77 -15.65 -22.34
N ASN A 223 -5.61 -15.24 -23.27
CA ASN A 223 -5.18 -14.97 -24.63
C ASN A 223 -4.27 -13.73 -24.66
N ARG A 224 -2.95 -13.97 -24.62
CA ARG A 224 -1.93 -12.93 -24.54
C ARG A 224 -2.04 -11.87 -25.64
N GLU A 225 -2.34 -12.27 -26.87
CA GLU A 225 -2.42 -11.35 -28.00
C GLU A 225 -3.62 -10.39 -27.86
N LYS A 226 -4.79 -10.93 -27.51
CA LYS A 226 -5.99 -10.12 -27.24
C LYS A 226 -5.74 -9.12 -26.12
N VAL A 227 -5.13 -9.55 -25.02
CA VAL A 227 -4.79 -8.66 -23.89
C VAL A 227 -3.82 -7.56 -24.30
N ILE A 228 -2.77 -7.88 -25.08
CA ILE A 228 -1.82 -6.87 -25.55
C ILE A 228 -2.49 -5.86 -26.51
N GLN A 229 -3.39 -6.31 -27.39
CA GLN A 229 -4.15 -5.41 -28.26
C GLN A 229 -5.07 -4.48 -27.45
N ALA A 230 -5.79 -5.03 -26.47
CA ALA A 230 -6.66 -4.25 -25.59
C ALA A 230 -5.85 -3.22 -24.75
N LEU A 231 -4.68 -3.63 -24.21
CA LEU A 231 -3.77 -2.71 -23.50
C LEU A 231 -3.26 -1.58 -24.42
N ARG A 232 -2.89 -1.87 -25.66
CA ARG A 232 -2.47 -0.84 -26.62
C ARG A 232 -3.60 0.15 -26.88
N ARG A 233 -4.83 -0.34 -27.08
CA ARG A 233 -6.02 0.48 -27.26
C ARG A 233 -6.27 1.36 -26.03
N TYR A 234 -6.23 0.79 -24.81
CA TYR A 234 -6.38 1.54 -23.58
C TYR A 234 -5.28 2.61 -23.40
N LYS A 235 -4.01 2.25 -23.66
CA LYS A 235 -2.87 3.19 -23.55
C LYS A 235 -2.99 4.39 -24.49
N ASN A 236 -3.61 4.20 -25.65
CA ASN A 236 -3.86 5.29 -26.61
C ASN A 236 -5.00 6.18 -26.18
N SER A 237 -6.04 5.60 -25.53
CA SER A 237 -7.20 6.34 -25.06
C SER A 237 -7.75 5.69 -23.80
N GLN A 238 -7.46 6.31 -22.65
CA GLN A 238 -7.82 5.83 -21.30
C GLN A 238 -9.30 6.11 -20.96
N LYS A 239 -10.20 5.72 -21.88
CA LYS A 239 -11.64 5.82 -21.71
C LYS A 239 -12.23 4.54 -21.13
N ARG A 240 -13.41 4.65 -20.51
CA ARG A 240 -14.12 3.51 -19.90
C ARG A 240 -14.38 2.40 -20.90
N GLU A 241 -14.77 2.73 -22.14
CA GLU A 241 -15.06 1.74 -23.17
C GLU A 241 -13.82 0.86 -23.50
N ASN A 242 -12.63 1.47 -23.55
CA ASN A 242 -11.39 0.73 -23.79
C ASN A 242 -10.95 -0.09 -22.59
N PHE A 243 -11.29 0.37 -21.39
CA PHE A 243 -11.05 -0.36 -20.15
C PHE A 243 -11.96 -1.59 -20.06
N GLU A 244 -13.26 -1.48 -20.41
CA GLU A 244 -14.16 -2.64 -20.47
C GLU A 244 -13.68 -3.68 -21.50
N VAL A 245 -13.25 -3.26 -22.69
CA VAL A 245 -12.66 -4.17 -23.68
C VAL A 245 -11.44 -4.92 -23.11
N LEU A 246 -10.65 -4.25 -22.25
CA LEU A 246 -9.55 -4.91 -21.57
C LEU A 246 -10.05 -5.94 -20.54
N LEU A 247 -11.03 -5.59 -19.70
CA LEU A 247 -11.61 -6.51 -18.71
C LEU A 247 -12.23 -7.75 -19.39
N ASP A 248 -12.96 -7.56 -20.49
CA ASP A 248 -13.52 -8.66 -21.30
C ASP A 248 -12.40 -9.57 -21.84
N SER A 249 -11.29 -8.99 -22.34
CA SER A 249 -10.15 -9.76 -22.84
C SER A 249 -9.48 -10.62 -21.75
N LEU A 250 -9.65 -10.25 -20.47
CA LEU A 250 -9.15 -10.93 -19.28
C LEU A 250 -10.18 -11.91 -18.67
N SER A 251 -11.42 -11.89 -19.15
CA SER A 251 -12.55 -12.67 -18.61
C SER A 251 -12.82 -12.38 -17.11
N ILE A 252 -12.77 -11.09 -16.72
CA ILE A 252 -12.99 -10.61 -15.36
C ILE A 252 -13.99 -9.44 -15.30
#